data_7e165c3e0daedbd5e8fddaede86c2d59
#
_entry.id   7e165c3e0daedbd5e8fddaede86c2d59
#
_cell.length_a   1.000
_cell.length_b   1.000
_cell.length_c   1.000
_cell.angle_alpha   90.00
_cell.angle_beta   90.00
_cell.angle_gamma   90.00
#
_symmetry.space_group_name_H-M   'P 1'
#
loop_
_entity.id
_entity.type
_entity.pdbx_description
1 polymer ?
#
loop_
_entity_poly.entity_id
_entity_poly.type
_entity_poly.pdbx_seq_one_letter_code
_entity_poly.pdbx_strand_id
1 'polypeptide(L)' 'MIDIKTQKENVKMHLKDLRLDLKKMHLAVTEELLLPQPEEVKILIHKMDKLLKEIESK' A
#
# COMPACT_ATOMS: atom_id res chain seq x y z
N MET A 1 -11.18 -1.09 -22.22
CA MET A 1 -9.89 -1.81 -22.17
C MET A 1 -8.87 -0.99 -21.44
N ILE A 2 -8.20 -1.60 -20.47
CA ILE A 2 -7.18 -0.89 -19.69
C ILE A 2 -5.85 -0.95 -20.44
N ASP A 3 -5.25 0.21 -20.65
CA ASP A 3 -3.94 0.32 -21.26
C ASP A 3 -2.90 -0.22 -20.28
N ILE A 4 -2.02 -1.09 -20.77
CA ILE A 4 -0.95 -1.68 -19.95
C ILE A 4 -0.07 -0.60 -19.33
N LYS A 5 0.20 0.45 -20.07
CA LYS A 5 1.02 1.55 -19.57
C LYS A 5 0.33 2.25 -18.38
N THR A 6 -0.97 2.49 -18.51
CA THR A 6 -1.75 3.11 -17.43
C THR A 6 -1.83 2.18 -16.23
N GLN A 7 -2.02 0.88 -16.47
CA GLN A 7 -2.06 -0.10 -15.40
C GLN A 7 -0.74 -0.13 -14.63
N LYS A 8 0.38 -0.10 -15.34
CA LYS A 8 1.70 -0.08 -14.70
C LYS A 8 1.90 1.17 -13.84
N GLU A 9 1.45 2.31 -14.34
CA GLU A 9 1.57 3.55 -13.58
C GLU A 9 0.70 3.50 -12.32
N ASN A 10 -0.51 2.97 -12.42
CA ASN A 10 -1.39 2.83 -11.27
C ASN A 10 -0.78 1.89 -10.23
N VAL A 11 -0.25 0.76 -10.65
CA VAL A 11 0.41 -0.19 -9.75
C VAL A 11 1.61 0.46 -9.08
N LYS A 12 2.41 1.20 -9.84
CA LYS A 12 3.57 1.90 -9.31
C LYS A 12 3.17 2.89 -8.22
N MET A 13 2.09 3.63 -8.43
CA MET A 13 1.59 4.59 -7.45
C MET A 13 1.10 3.89 -6.18
N HIS A 14 0.39 2.78 -6.33
CA HIS A 14 -0.07 2.00 -5.18
C HIS A 14 1.10 1.46 -4.36
N LEU A 15 2.12 0.95 -5.04
CA LEU A 15 3.31 0.42 -4.36
C LEU A 15 4.06 1.53 -3.61
N LYS A 16 4.16 2.69 -4.21
CA LYS A 16 4.82 3.84 -3.58
C LYS A 16 4.07 4.27 -2.32
N ASP A 17 2.74 4.31 -2.38
CA ASP A 17 1.92 4.66 -1.24
C ASP A 17 2.07 3.64 -0.11
N LEU A 18 2.03 2.35 -0.45
CA LEU A 18 2.24 1.28 0.53
C LEU A 18 3.61 1.38 1.19
N ARG A 19 4.63 1.67 0.40
CA ARG A 19 5.99 1.82 0.90
C ARG A 19 6.08 2.92 1.94
N LEU A 20 5.41 4.05 1.68
CA LEU A 20 5.40 5.16 2.62
C LEU A 20 4.71 4.79 3.92
N ASP A 21 3.58 4.10 3.84
CA ASP A 21 2.85 3.66 5.04
C ASP A 21 3.69 2.69 5.86
N LEU A 22 4.33 1.72 5.20
CA LEU A 22 5.18 0.75 5.88
C LEU A 22 6.37 1.44 6.54
N LYS A 23 6.96 2.41 5.87
CA LYS A 23 8.09 3.17 6.42
C LYS A 23 7.68 3.91 7.69
N LYS A 24 6.51 4.56 7.67
CA LYS A 24 6.01 5.27 8.84
C LYS A 24 5.79 4.34 10.01
N MET A 25 5.19 3.18 9.77
CA MET A 25 4.99 2.17 10.81
C MET A 25 6.31 1.67 11.36
N HIS A 26 7.26 1.39 10.49
CA HIS A 26 8.57 0.90 10.88
C HIS A 26 9.28 1.91 11.78
N LEU A 27 9.25 3.18 11.41
CA LEU A 27 9.88 4.23 12.20
C LEU A 27 9.22 4.38 13.56
N ALA A 28 7.89 4.30 13.61
CA ALA A 28 7.17 4.40 14.88
C ALA A 28 7.57 3.27 15.82
N VAL A 29 7.68 2.05 15.30
CA VAL A 29 8.07 0.89 16.11
C VAL A 29 9.52 0.99 16.57
N THR A 30 10.44 1.39 15.67
CA THR A 30 11.87 1.37 15.97
C THR A 30 12.33 2.59 16.77
N GLU A 31 11.78 3.75 16.50
CA GLU A 31 12.24 4.99 17.13
C GLU A 31 11.36 5.44 18.30
N GLU A 32 10.06 5.26 18.17
CA GLU A 32 9.12 5.72 19.20
C GLU A 32 8.59 4.57 20.07
N LEU A 33 8.93 3.33 19.71
CA LEU A 33 8.49 2.14 20.42
C LEU A 33 6.97 2.04 20.49
N LEU A 34 6.30 2.50 19.44
CA LEU A 34 4.85 2.45 19.34
C LEU A 34 4.44 1.32 18.40
N LEU A 35 3.48 0.52 18.84
CA LEU A 35 2.94 -0.53 17.97
C LEU A 35 1.89 0.06 17.04
N PRO A 36 1.81 -0.43 15.78
CA PRO A 36 0.78 0.02 14.87
C PRO A 36 -0.61 -0.27 15.42
N GLN A 37 -1.53 0.64 15.21
CA GLN A 37 -2.92 0.43 15.62
C GLN A 37 -3.59 -0.56 14.65
N PRO A 38 -4.57 -1.35 15.14
CA PRO A 38 -5.29 -2.27 14.26
C PRO A 38 -5.92 -1.58 13.05
N GLU A 39 -6.40 -0.34 13.21
CA GLU A 39 -6.99 0.42 12.12
C GLU A 39 -5.96 0.74 11.03
N GLU A 40 -4.73 1.03 11.42
CA GLU A 40 -3.66 1.29 10.46
C GLU A 40 -3.35 0.06 9.64
N VAL A 41 -3.31 -1.10 10.29
CA VAL A 41 -3.06 -2.37 9.61
C VAL A 41 -4.21 -2.69 8.65
N LYS A 42 -5.45 -2.44 9.07
CA LYS A 42 -6.62 -2.67 8.22
C LYS A 42 -6.59 -1.78 6.98
N ILE A 43 -6.18 -0.52 7.14
CA ILE A 43 -6.05 0.40 6.01
C ILE A 43 -5.01 -0.14 5.03
N LEU A 44 -3.90 -0.64 5.54
CA LEU A 44 -2.84 -1.20 4.71
C LEU A 44 -3.35 -2.42 3.92
N ILE A 45 -4.06 -3.32 4.60
CA ILE A 45 -4.64 -4.50 3.97
C ILE A 45 -5.62 -4.08 2.87
N HIS A 46 -6.43 -3.06 3.14
CA HIS A 46 -7.39 -2.55 2.17
C HIS A 46 -6.68 -2.00 0.93
N LYS A 47 -5.58 -1.27 1.13
CA LYS A 47 -4.77 -0.75 0.02
C LYS A 47 -4.15 -1.88 -0.79
N MET A 48 -3.70 -2.93 -0.11
CA MET A 48 -3.15 -4.10 -0.79
C MET A 48 -4.22 -4.83 -1.61
N ASP A 49 -5.44 -4.90 -1.09
CA ASP A 49 -6.55 -5.51 -1.82
C ASP A 49 -6.86 -4.71 -3.10
N LYS A 50 -6.83 -3.39 -3.02
CA LYS A 50 -7.02 -2.55 -4.20
C LYS A 50 -5.92 -2.78 -5.22
N LEU A 51 -4.69 -2.92 -4.76
CA LEU A 51 -3.55 -3.22 -5.63
C LEU A 51 -3.74 -4.55 -6.34
N LEU A 52 -4.17 -5.56 -5.59
CA LEU A 52 -4.43 -6.89 -6.15
C LEU A 52 -5.49 -6.83 -7.25
N LYS A 53 -6.56 -6.10 -7.01
CA LYS A 53 -7.62 -5.94 -8.00
C LYS A 53 -7.13 -5.21 -9.24
N GLU A 54 -6.26 -4.23 -9.08
CA GLU A 54 -5.68 -3.52 -10.21
C GLU A 54 -4.83 -4.45 -11.07
N ILE A 55 -4.06 -5.33 -10.44
CA ILE A 55 -3.22 -6.29 -11.16
C ILE A 55 -4.07 -7.34 -11.86
N GLU A 56 -5.15 -7.78 -11.22
CA GLU A 56 -6.05 -8.79 -11.78
C GLU A 56 -6.99 -8.22 -12.84
N SER A 57 -7.10 -6.91 -12.92
CA SER A 57 -7.95 -6.24 -13.90
C SER A 57 -7.43 -6.46 -15.31
N LYS A 58 -8.32 -6.81 -16.24
CA LYS A 58 -7.94 -7.06 -17.62
C LYS A 58 -8.75 -6.18 -18.55
#